data_1e451a7c74f118186848f7bbc392432b
#
_entry.id   1e451a7c74f118186848f7bbc392432b
#
_cell.length_a   1.000
_cell.length_b   1.000
_cell.length_c   1.000
_cell.angle_alpha   90.00
_cell.angle_beta   90.00
_cell.angle_gamma   90.00
#
_symmetry.space_group_name_H-M   'P 1'
#
loop_
_entity.id
_entity.type
_entity.pdbx_description
1 polymer ?
#
loop_
_entity_poly.entity_id
_entity_poly.type
_entity_poly.pdbx_seq_one_letter_code
_entity_poly.pdbx_strand_id
1 'polypeptide(L)'
;MVSAPSGAGKSTLVNVVLARDARLKLSVSYTTRAPRAGEVDGREYHFVDAGTFQAMADRGDFLESARVHGNLYGTSRRWIEGIQAQNLDIILEIDWQGARQMRRIFPGAVTIFIFPPSLPELERRLRSRGKDTEIGRAHV
;
A
#
# COMPACT_ATOMS: atom_id res chain seq x y z
N MET A 1 -3.31 6.47 7.44
CA MET A 1 -3.45 5.46 6.37
C MET A 1 -4.10 6.11 5.16
N VAL A 2 -3.60 5.82 3.98
CA VAL A 2 -4.14 6.36 2.73
C VAL A 2 -4.57 5.19 1.84
N SER A 3 -5.81 5.21 1.39
CA SER A 3 -6.38 4.21 0.49
C SER A 3 -7.04 4.89 -0.71
N ALA A 4 -7.02 4.22 -1.85
CA ALA A 4 -7.62 4.74 -3.08
C ALA A 4 -7.78 3.63 -4.10
N PRO A 5 -8.70 3.78 -5.07
CA PRO A 5 -8.71 2.96 -6.26
C PRO A 5 -7.40 3.07 -7.05
N SER A 6 -7.02 2.00 -7.76
CA SER A 6 -5.90 2.07 -8.71
C SER A 6 -6.13 3.22 -9.70
N GLY A 7 -5.13 4.04 -9.92
CA GLY A 7 -5.23 5.20 -10.84
C GLY A 7 -5.79 6.49 -10.24
N ALA A 8 -6.22 6.51 -8.98
CA ALA A 8 -6.76 7.72 -8.34
C ALA A 8 -5.69 8.80 -8.00
N GLY A 9 -4.40 8.46 -8.09
CA GLY A 9 -3.31 9.41 -7.81
C GLY A 9 -2.73 9.31 -6.39
N LYS A 10 -3.02 8.24 -5.66
CA LYS A 10 -2.58 8.02 -4.28
C LYS A 10 -1.08 8.24 -4.09
N SER A 11 -0.25 7.50 -4.80
CA SER A 11 1.21 7.57 -4.63
C SER A 11 1.79 8.94 -5.00
N THR A 12 1.20 9.64 -5.99
CA THR A 12 1.60 11.01 -6.32
C THR A 12 1.38 11.96 -5.15
N LEU A 13 0.20 11.90 -4.52
CA LEU A 13 -0.11 12.74 -3.36
C LEU A 13 0.76 12.39 -2.16
N VAL A 14 0.94 11.10 -1.87
CA VAL A 14 1.79 10.64 -0.77
C VAL A 14 3.22 11.13 -0.95
N ASN A 15 3.80 11.02 -2.15
CA ASN A 15 5.15 11.52 -2.43
C ASN A 15 5.29 13.04 -2.21
N VAL A 16 4.28 13.83 -2.60
CA VAL A 16 4.28 15.27 -2.35
C VAL A 16 4.27 15.59 -0.85
N VAL A 17 3.49 14.86 -0.07
CA VAL A 17 3.41 15.05 1.40
C VAL A 17 4.72 14.64 2.07
N LEU A 18 5.30 13.50 1.70
CA LEU A 18 6.59 13.03 2.20
C LEU A 18 7.73 14.02 1.92
N ALA A 19 7.70 14.67 0.75
CA ALA A 19 8.70 15.69 0.40
C ALA A 19 8.58 16.98 1.24
N ARG A 20 7.40 17.24 1.83
CA ARG A 20 7.12 18.46 2.61
C ARG A 20 7.33 18.29 4.12
N ASP A 21 7.30 17.07 4.61
CA ASP A 21 7.43 16.80 6.04
C ASP A 21 8.40 15.64 6.29
N ALA A 22 9.59 15.98 6.78
CA ALA A 22 10.66 15.02 7.07
C ALA A 22 10.33 14.07 8.24
N ARG A 23 9.32 14.40 9.06
CA ARG A 23 8.84 13.54 10.15
C ARG A 23 7.99 12.39 9.66
N LEU A 24 7.45 12.49 8.45
CA LEU A 24 6.65 11.44 7.83
C LEU A 24 7.54 10.37 7.20
N LYS A 25 7.21 9.11 7.43
CA LYS A 25 7.88 7.95 6.82
C LYS A 25 6.85 7.08 6.10
N LEU A 26 7.19 6.66 4.89
CA LEU A 26 6.37 5.72 4.15
C LEU A 26 6.69 4.29 4.57
N SER A 27 5.68 3.53 4.95
CA SER A 27 5.84 2.09 5.13
C SER A 27 5.83 1.40 3.78
N VAL A 28 6.96 0.82 3.39
CA VAL A 28 7.08 0.00 2.19
C VAL A 28 6.57 -1.41 2.50
N SER A 29 5.46 -1.80 1.85
CA SER A 29 4.82 -3.10 2.06
C SER A 29 5.56 -4.23 1.33
N TYR A 30 5.45 -5.44 1.85
CA TYR A 30 5.84 -6.67 1.17
C TYR A 30 4.75 -7.11 0.20
N THR A 31 5.14 -7.71 -0.93
CA THR A 31 4.18 -8.28 -1.88
C THR A 31 4.74 -9.48 -2.63
N THR A 32 3.84 -10.40 -2.98
CA THR A 32 4.16 -11.52 -3.88
C THR A 32 3.92 -11.20 -5.35
N ARG A 33 3.44 -9.99 -5.65
CA ARG A 33 3.30 -9.50 -7.03
C ARG A 33 4.68 -9.29 -7.65
N ALA A 34 4.86 -9.74 -8.88
CA ALA A 34 6.06 -9.42 -9.64
C ALA A 34 6.23 -7.89 -9.82
N PRO A 35 7.45 -7.36 -9.78
CA PRO A 35 7.69 -5.94 -10.04
C PRO A 35 7.25 -5.57 -11.47
N ARG A 36 6.69 -4.38 -11.61
CA ARG A 36 6.38 -3.76 -12.90
C ARG A 36 7.60 -3.03 -13.45
N ALA A 37 7.57 -2.71 -14.74
CA ALA A 37 8.64 -1.91 -15.34
C ALA A 37 8.87 -0.59 -14.56
N GLY A 38 10.11 -0.35 -14.16
CA GLY A 38 10.51 0.84 -13.39
C GLY A 38 10.30 0.75 -11.88
N GLU A 39 9.69 -0.32 -11.36
CA GLU A 39 9.63 -0.56 -9.91
C GLU A 39 10.95 -1.17 -9.41
N VAL A 40 11.36 -0.74 -8.22
CA VAL A 40 12.61 -1.16 -7.57
C VAL A 40 12.29 -1.77 -6.22
N ASP A 41 12.91 -2.91 -5.92
CA ASP A 41 12.79 -3.55 -4.61
C ASP A 41 13.22 -2.62 -3.48
N GLY A 42 12.43 -2.60 -2.41
CA GLY A 42 12.65 -1.72 -1.27
C GLY A 42 12.19 -0.27 -1.45
N ARG A 43 11.76 0.13 -2.66
CA ARG A 43 11.24 1.48 -2.93
C ARG A 43 9.72 1.49 -3.07
N GLU A 44 9.17 0.77 -4.03
CA GLU A 44 7.72 0.62 -4.21
C GLU A 44 7.15 -0.46 -3.30
N TYR A 45 7.81 -1.60 -3.28
CA TYR A 45 7.51 -2.76 -2.45
C TYR A 45 8.79 -3.53 -2.13
N HIS A 46 8.72 -4.37 -1.09
CA HIS A 46 9.63 -5.51 -0.94
C HIS A 46 9.03 -6.68 -1.69
N PHE A 47 9.61 -7.04 -2.84
CA PHE A 47 9.12 -8.12 -3.69
C PHE A 47 9.66 -9.47 -3.19
N VAL A 48 8.77 -10.37 -2.80
CA VAL A 48 9.13 -11.70 -2.28
C VAL A 48 8.29 -12.77 -2.96
N ASP A 49 8.79 -14.01 -2.98
CA ASP A 49 7.98 -15.16 -3.41
C ASP A 49 6.90 -15.53 -2.38
N ALA A 50 5.94 -16.37 -2.81
CA ALA A 50 4.83 -16.77 -1.95
C ALA A 50 5.29 -17.59 -0.73
N GLY A 51 6.32 -18.41 -0.85
CA GLY A 51 6.87 -19.21 0.25
C GLY A 51 7.52 -18.31 1.30
N THR A 52 8.31 -17.34 0.88
CA THR A 52 8.91 -16.33 1.77
C THR A 52 7.84 -15.52 2.48
N PHE A 53 6.82 -15.05 1.75
CA PHE A 53 5.71 -14.29 2.36
C PHE A 53 4.98 -15.12 3.42
N GLN A 54 4.66 -16.39 3.11
CA GLN A 54 3.99 -17.28 4.05
C GLN A 54 4.82 -17.54 5.30
N ALA A 55 6.12 -17.78 5.14
CA ALA A 55 7.03 -17.96 6.28
C ALA A 55 7.09 -16.72 7.18
N MET A 56 7.06 -15.51 6.59
CA MET A 56 6.97 -14.26 7.34
C MET A 56 5.64 -14.13 8.08
N ALA A 57 4.52 -14.47 7.43
CA ALA A 57 3.20 -14.44 8.06
C ALA A 57 3.11 -15.42 9.23
N ASP A 58 3.63 -16.63 9.09
CA ASP A 58 3.64 -17.67 10.14
C ASP A 58 4.45 -17.25 11.36
N ARG A 59 5.51 -16.47 11.18
CA ARG A 59 6.31 -15.90 12.28
C ARG A 59 5.66 -14.66 12.93
N GLY A 60 4.54 -14.15 12.37
CA GLY A 60 3.90 -12.92 12.85
C GLY A 60 4.64 -11.64 12.48
N ASP A 61 5.44 -11.66 11.40
CA ASP A 61 6.21 -10.51 10.92
C ASP A 61 5.33 -9.37 10.37
N PHE A 62 4.05 -9.65 10.09
CA PHE A 62 3.10 -8.66 9.59
C PHE A 62 2.11 -8.20 10.65
N LEU A 63 1.81 -6.90 10.68
CA LEU A 63 0.71 -6.32 11.44
C LEU A 63 -0.64 -6.58 10.77
N GLU A 64 -0.65 -6.50 9.45
CA GLU A 64 -1.79 -6.84 8.60
C GLU A 64 -1.30 -7.51 7.32
N SER A 65 -2.16 -8.30 6.73
CA SER A 65 -1.95 -8.81 5.39
C SER A 65 -3.29 -8.97 4.65
N ALA A 66 -3.24 -8.82 3.34
CA ALA A 66 -4.41 -8.94 2.48
C ALA A 66 -4.07 -9.60 1.16
N ARG A 67 -5.06 -10.27 0.57
CA ARG A 67 -4.98 -10.77 -0.81
C ARG A 67 -5.74 -9.82 -1.72
N VAL A 68 -5.05 -9.28 -2.70
CA VAL A 68 -5.62 -8.35 -3.69
C VAL A 68 -5.26 -8.83 -5.08
N HIS A 69 -6.24 -9.09 -5.92
CA HIS A 69 -6.06 -9.61 -7.29
C HIS A 69 -5.09 -10.80 -7.37
N GLY A 70 -5.22 -11.76 -6.46
CA GLY A 70 -4.42 -12.98 -6.41
C GLY A 70 -3.03 -12.83 -5.79
N ASN A 71 -2.57 -11.62 -5.50
CA ASN A 71 -1.29 -11.35 -4.86
C ASN A 71 -1.48 -11.05 -3.37
N LEU A 72 -0.45 -11.35 -2.58
CA LEU A 72 -0.41 -11.06 -1.15
C LEU A 72 0.31 -9.73 -0.92
N TYR A 73 -0.16 -8.99 0.08
CA TYR A 73 0.44 -7.75 0.55
C TYR A 73 0.49 -7.76 2.07
N GLY A 74 1.55 -7.24 2.66
CA GLY A 74 1.69 -7.22 4.11
C GLY A 74 2.54 -6.05 4.61
N THR A 75 2.17 -5.53 5.79
CA THR A 75 2.87 -4.42 6.46
C THR A 75 3.77 -4.95 7.56
N SER A 76 5.06 -4.66 7.49
CA SER A 76 6.06 -5.14 8.46
C SER A 76 5.81 -4.57 9.86
N ARG A 77 5.60 -5.47 10.82
CA ARG A 77 5.50 -5.15 12.26
C ARG A 77 6.76 -4.46 12.77
N ARG A 78 7.91 -5.09 12.54
CA ARG A 78 9.21 -4.60 13.02
C ARG A 78 9.53 -3.20 12.51
N TRP A 79 9.20 -2.91 11.25
CA TRP A 79 9.44 -1.60 10.68
C TRP A 79 8.56 -0.54 11.33
N ILE A 80 7.27 -0.81 11.49
CA ILE A 80 6.31 0.12 12.12
C ILE A 80 6.73 0.43 13.55
N GLU A 81 7.02 -0.60 14.35
CA GLU A 81 7.46 -0.46 15.75
C GLU A 81 8.77 0.35 15.85
N GLY A 82 9.71 0.11 14.94
CA GLY A 82 10.98 0.82 14.91
C GLY A 82 10.85 2.32 14.59
N ILE A 83 9.91 2.70 13.72
CA ILE A 83 9.66 4.11 13.39
C ILE A 83 8.86 4.79 14.52
N GLN A 84 7.89 4.10 15.11
CA GLN A 84 7.14 4.62 16.26
C GLN A 84 8.05 4.90 17.46
N ALA A 85 9.04 4.04 17.71
CA ALA A 85 10.02 4.24 18.77
C ALA A 85 10.87 5.51 18.58
N GLN A 86 10.96 6.04 17.36
CA GLN A 86 11.61 7.30 17.03
C GLN A 86 10.68 8.52 17.12
N ASN A 87 9.43 8.36 17.55
CA ASN A 87 8.39 9.39 17.53
C ASN A 87 8.18 10.04 16.15
N LEU A 88 8.29 9.24 15.10
CA LEU A 88 8.03 9.66 13.72
C LEU A 88 6.63 9.20 13.29
N ASP A 89 6.01 9.96 12.42
CA ASP A 89 4.71 9.65 11.86
C ASP A 89 4.84 8.72 10.65
N ILE A 90 3.84 7.85 10.47
CA ILE A 90 3.89 6.81 9.44
C ILE A 90 2.72 6.95 8.48
N ILE A 91 3.02 6.95 7.18
CA ILE A 91 2.02 6.80 6.13
C ILE A 91 1.99 5.34 5.68
N LEU A 92 0.81 4.76 5.66
CA LEU A 92 0.53 3.45 5.07
C LEU A 92 -0.26 3.64 3.79
N GLU A 93 0.25 3.16 2.66
CA GLU A 93 -0.49 3.00 1.42
C GLU A 93 -1.06 1.58 1.36
N ILE A 94 -2.29 1.40 1.79
CA ILE A 94 -2.94 0.09 1.90
C ILE A 94 -4.31 0.08 1.23
N ASP A 95 -4.79 -1.10 0.90
CA ASP A 95 -6.15 -1.29 0.43
C ASP A 95 -7.17 -1.24 1.60
N TRP A 96 -8.45 -1.31 1.29
CA TRP A 96 -9.52 -1.23 2.30
C TRP A 96 -9.48 -2.40 3.30
N GLN A 97 -9.03 -3.61 2.87
CA GLN A 97 -8.94 -4.79 3.74
C GLN A 97 -7.84 -4.58 4.80
N GLY A 98 -6.64 -4.14 4.36
CA GLY A 98 -5.54 -3.78 5.24
C GLY A 98 -5.90 -2.62 6.16
N ALA A 99 -6.55 -1.58 5.64
CA ALA A 99 -7.00 -0.44 6.45
C ALA A 99 -7.97 -0.88 7.56
N ARG A 100 -8.87 -1.81 7.28
CA ARG A 100 -9.79 -2.36 8.29
C ARG A 100 -9.06 -3.12 9.40
N GLN A 101 -8.03 -3.90 9.07
CA GLN A 101 -7.20 -4.60 10.05
C GLN A 101 -6.40 -3.61 10.90
N MET A 102 -5.73 -2.65 10.26
CA MET A 102 -4.91 -1.65 10.95
C MET A 102 -5.72 -0.75 11.89
N ARG A 103 -6.97 -0.42 11.54
CA ARG A 103 -7.86 0.35 12.45
C ARG A 103 -8.21 -0.39 13.74
N ARG A 104 -8.20 -1.72 13.74
CA ARG A 104 -8.39 -2.51 14.97
C ARG A 104 -7.17 -2.47 15.86
N ILE A 105 -5.97 -2.40 15.27
CA ILE A 105 -4.69 -2.35 15.99
C ILE A 105 -4.41 -0.92 16.46
N PHE A 106 -4.69 0.07 15.62
CA PHE A 106 -4.47 1.50 15.86
C PHE A 106 -5.79 2.29 15.71
N PRO A 107 -6.69 2.27 16.72
CA PRO A 107 -8.00 2.94 16.62
C PRO A 107 -7.91 4.45 16.37
N GLY A 108 -6.83 5.09 16.86
CA GLY A 108 -6.57 6.53 16.67
C GLY A 108 -5.94 6.90 15.32
N ALA A 109 -5.67 5.93 14.45
CA ALA A 109 -5.05 6.22 13.18
C ALA A 109 -5.99 6.97 12.21
N VAL A 110 -5.50 8.07 11.65
CA VAL A 110 -6.22 8.84 10.62
C VAL A 110 -6.30 8.01 9.34
N THR A 111 -7.50 7.90 8.78
CA THR A 111 -7.74 7.21 7.51
C THR A 111 -8.23 8.20 6.47
N ILE A 112 -7.54 8.25 5.34
CA ILE A 112 -7.87 9.10 4.19
C ILE A 112 -8.19 8.18 3.02
N PHE A 113 -9.36 8.36 2.41
CA PHE A 113 -9.72 7.70 1.17
C PHE A 113 -9.74 8.72 0.03
N ILE A 114 -8.95 8.46 -1.02
CA ILE A 114 -8.84 9.36 -2.17
C ILE A 114 -9.78 8.86 -3.26
N PHE A 115 -10.74 9.70 -3.65
CA PHE A 115 -11.61 9.44 -4.77
C PHE A 115 -11.04 10.04 -6.06
N PRO A 116 -11.19 9.37 -7.21
CA PRO A 116 -10.97 10.03 -8.49
C PRO A 116 -12.04 11.12 -8.72
N PRO A 117 -11.75 12.16 -9.50
CA PRO A 117 -12.72 13.23 -9.75
C PRO A 117 -13.97 12.75 -10.48
N SER A 118 -13.86 11.68 -11.28
CA SER A 118 -14.99 11.01 -11.94
C SER A 118 -14.59 9.61 -12.41
N LEU A 119 -15.58 8.75 -12.69
CA LEU A 119 -15.33 7.42 -13.28
C LEU A 119 -14.70 7.50 -14.67
N PRO A 120 -15.15 8.37 -15.60
CA PRO A 120 -14.50 8.52 -16.90
C PRO A 120 -13.01 8.91 -16.81
N GLU A 121 -12.67 9.80 -15.88
CA GLU A 121 -11.28 10.19 -15.65
C GLU A 121 -10.46 9.03 -15.09
N LEU A 122 -11.02 8.23 -14.18
CA LEU A 122 -10.37 7.04 -13.67
C LEU A 122 -10.08 6.03 -14.79
N GLU A 123 -11.06 5.74 -15.64
CA GLU A 123 -10.89 4.87 -16.79
C GLU A 123 -9.82 5.38 -17.75
N ARG A 124 -9.81 6.67 -18.07
CA ARG A 124 -8.79 7.30 -18.90
C ARG A 124 -7.38 7.07 -18.32
N ARG A 125 -7.22 7.28 -17.02
CA ARG A 125 -5.94 7.08 -16.31
C ARG A 125 -5.48 5.63 -16.32
N LEU A 126 -6.41 4.69 -16.10
CA LEU A 126 -6.10 3.26 -16.12
C LEU A 126 -5.69 2.79 -17.52
N ARG A 127 -6.39 3.23 -18.56
CA ARG A 127 -6.05 2.92 -19.97
C ARG A 127 -4.68 3.48 -20.34
N SER A 128 -4.37 4.73 -19.98
CA SER A 128 -3.09 5.37 -20.29
C SER A 128 -1.89 4.69 -19.62
N ARG A 129 -2.10 4.06 -18.46
CA ARG A 129 -1.04 3.32 -17.76
C ARG A 129 -0.69 1.99 -18.38
N GLY A 130 -1.60 1.36 -19.14
CA GLY A 130 -1.41 0.04 -19.76
C GLY A 130 -1.08 -1.08 -18.76
N LYS A 131 -1.34 -0.85 -17.48
CA LYS A 131 -0.82 -1.68 -16.37
C LYS A 131 -1.83 -2.68 -15.80
N ASP A 132 -3.11 -2.50 -16.11
CA ASP A 132 -4.19 -3.32 -15.55
C ASP A 132 -5.06 -3.91 -16.66
N THR A 133 -5.47 -5.17 -16.50
CA THR A 133 -6.47 -5.81 -17.37
C THR A 133 -7.86 -5.26 -17.08
N GLU A 134 -8.79 -5.35 -18.02
CA GLU A 134 -10.17 -4.83 -17.85
C GLU A 134 -10.90 -5.44 -16.64
N ILE A 135 -10.62 -6.70 -16.31
CA ILE A 135 -11.20 -7.41 -15.15
C ILE A 135 -10.69 -6.82 -13.82
N GLY A 136 -9.44 -6.42 -13.74
CA GLY A 136 -8.87 -5.77 -12.55
C GLY A 136 -9.37 -4.35 -12.28
N ARG A 137 -10.02 -3.72 -13.26
CA ARG A 137 -10.54 -2.33 -13.17
C ARG A 137 -11.91 -2.24 -12.48
N ALA A 138 -12.70 -3.30 -12.52
CA ALA A 138 -14.07 -3.33 -12.01
C ALA A 138 -14.17 -3.65 -10.50
N HIS A 139 -13.08 -4.07 -9.85
CA HIS A 139 -13.08 -4.53 -8.46
C HIS A 139 -12.18 -3.63 -7.60
N VAL A 140 -12.67 -2.45 -7.36
CA VAL A 140 -12.00 -1.52 -6.41
C VAL A 140 -12.91 -1.23 -5.23
#